data_45b3d44c026c598f019526dec1d5bcd9
#
_entry.id   45b3d44c026c598f019526dec1d5bcd9
#
_cell.length_a   1.000
_cell.length_b   1.000
_cell.length_c   1.000
_cell.angle_alpha   90.00
_cell.angle_beta   90.00
_cell.angle_gamma   90.00
#
_symmetry.space_group_name_H-M   'P 1'
#
loop_
_entity.id
_entity.type
_entity.pdbx_description
1 polymer ?
#
loop_
_entity_poly.entity_id
_entity_poly.type
_entity_poly.pdbx_seq_one_letter_code
_entity_poly.pdbx_strand_id
1 'polypeptide(L)'
;AAEQQAYGDRLVAAFSVAGVALAQPQWVLLVDRSEHVQAAMLWWVAPGGYVGLVGASPVSTGQPGRFEHFETPTGVFAHSPANPDYRAEGTRNANGIRGYGVKGLRVFDFGWVTAPRGWGTPGTQPMRLQVHATDPDRLEPRLGQRESKGCIRIPATLNTLLDRHGVLDADYEAAAAAGRAPGVLRPD
;
A
#
# COMPACT_ATOMS: atom_id res chain seq x y z
N ALA A 1 -4.10 -1.36 -23.87
CA ALA A 1 -2.71 -1.13 -24.34
C ALA A 1 -2.24 0.32 -24.03
N ALA A 2 -2.90 1.37 -24.53
CA ALA A 2 -2.44 2.76 -24.34
C ALA A 2 -2.45 3.21 -22.88
N GLU A 3 -3.49 2.89 -22.14
CA GLU A 3 -3.60 3.23 -20.72
C GLU A 3 -2.54 2.51 -19.86
N GLN A 4 -2.31 1.24 -20.13
CA GLN A 4 -1.25 0.48 -19.48
C GLN A 4 0.13 1.11 -19.74
N GLN A 5 0.40 1.53 -20.96
CA GLN A 5 1.64 2.22 -21.31
C GLN A 5 1.78 3.53 -20.50
N ALA A 6 0.72 4.33 -20.45
CA ALA A 6 0.72 5.59 -19.69
C ALA A 6 1.00 5.39 -18.20
N TYR A 7 0.49 4.31 -17.59
CA TYR A 7 0.83 3.99 -16.19
C TYR A 7 2.27 3.52 -16.03
N GLY A 8 2.79 2.72 -16.98
CA GLY A 8 4.19 2.33 -17.00
C GLY A 8 5.14 3.52 -17.07
N ASP A 9 4.84 4.47 -17.95
CA ASP A 9 5.62 5.70 -18.12
C ASP A 9 5.60 6.56 -16.83
N ARG A 10 4.42 6.69 -16.20
CA ARG A 10 4.29 7.39 -14.90
C ARG A 10 5.08 6.72 -13.80
N LEU A 11 5.08 5.40 -13.76
CA LEU A 11 5.82 4.61 -12.78
C LEU A 11 7.33 4.86 -12.92
N VAL A 12 7.88 4.78 -14.12
CA VAL A 12 9.30 5.06 -14.39
C VAL A 12 9.65 6.51 -14.04
N ALA A 13 8.79 7.47 -14.41
CA ALA A 13 8.97 8.87 -14.06
C ALA A 13 8.96 9.11 -12.55
N ALA A 14 8.08 8.43 -11.79
CA ALA A 14 8.03 8.55 -10.33
C ALA A 14 9.31 8.07 -9.66
N PHE A 15 9.90 6.97 -10.11
CA PHE A 15 11.20 6.49 -9.61
C PHE A 15 12.31 7.50 -9.90
N SER A 16 12.34 8.06 -11.11
CA SER A 16 13.31 9.08 -11.51
C SER A 16 13.22 10.33 -10.64
N VAL A 17 12.01 10.85 -10.44
CA VAL A 17 11.76 12.04 -9.60
C VAL A 17 12.15 11.79 -8.14
N ALA A 18 11.89 10.59 -7.64
CA ALA A 18 12.26 10.19 -6.28
C ALA A 18 13.76 9.90 -6.10
N GLY A 19 14.54 9.88 -7.17
CA GLY A 19 15.97 9.52 -7.14
C GLY A 19 16.20 8.06 -6.77
N VAL A 20 15.21 7.18 -6.97
CA VAL A 20 15.30 5.75 -6.67
C VAL A 20 15.78 4.99 -7.90
N ALA A 21 16.95 4.39 -7.82
CA ALA A 21 17.50 3.59 -8.91
C ALA A 21 16.82 2.23 -9.00
N LEU A 22 16.41 1.85 -10.20
CA LEU A 22 15.96 0.50 -10.52
C LEU A 22 17.17 -0.39 -10.82
N ALA A 23 17.94 -0.71 -9.79
CA ALA A 23 19.20 -1.46 -9.93
C ALA A 23 18.98 -2.96 -10.09
N GLN A 24 17.84 -3.47 -9.64
CA GLN A 24 17.48 -4.89 -9.71
C GLN A 24 16.01 -5.04 -10.07
N PRO A 25 15.63 -6.17 -10.68
CA PRO A 25 14.21 -6.48 -10.88
C PRO A 25 13.46 -6.55 -9.55
N GLN A 26 12.26 -5.95 -9.50
CA GLN A 26 11.46 -5.92 -8.28
C GLN A 26 9.97 -5.77 -8.58
N TRP A 27 9.17 -6.10 -7.60
CA TRP A 27 7.73 -5.83 -7.58
C TRP A 27 7.46 -4.40 -7.11
N VAL A 28 6.49 -3.76 -7.72
CA VAL A 28 6.00 -2.44 -7.33
C VAL A 28 4.48 -2.46 -7.26
N LEU A 29 3.93 -2.05 -6.14
CA LEU A 29 2.51 -1.80 -5.99
C LEU A 29 2.26 -0.31 -6.27
N LEU A 30 1.81 0.01 -7.47
CA LEU A 30 1.40 1.36 -7.85
C LEU A 30 -0.04 1.59 -7.41
N VAL A 31 -0.30 2.70 -6.72
CA VAL A 31 -1.65 3.08 -6.29
C VAL A 31 -2.04 4.38 -6.96
N ASP A 32 -3.11 4.34 -7.76
CA ASP A 32 -3.76 5.55 -8.26
C ASP A 32 -4.88 5.96 -7.30
N ARG A 33 -4.64 7.06 -6.59
CA ARG A 33 -5.56 7.64 -5.61
C ARG A 33 -6.59 8.59 -6.22
N SER A 34 -6.60 8.75 -7.54
CA SER A 34 -7.61 9.57 -8.22
C SER A 34 -9.00 9.15 -7.79
N GLU A 35 -9.87 10.12 -7.52
CA GLU A 35 -11.25 9.88 -7.09
C GLU A 35 -12.02 8.97 -8.05
N HIS A 36 -11.71 9.05 -9.34
CA HIS A 36 -12.36 8.29 -10.39
C HIS A 36 -11.66 6.96 -10.74
N VAL A 37 -10.56 6.63 -10.07
CA VAL A 37 -9.79 5.40 -10.33
C VAL A 37 -9.76 4.49 -9.11
N GLN A 38 -9.15 4.92 -8.00
CA GLN A 38 -9.04 4.16 -6.75
C GLN A 38 -8.61 2.70 -6.98
N ALA A 39 -7.44 2.53 -7.58
CA ALA A 39 -6.90 1.22 -7.93
C ALA A 39 -5.46 1.03 -7.46
N ALA A 40 -5.12 -0.18 -7.04
CA ALA A 40 -3.75 -0.67 -6.92
C ALA A 40 -3.43 -1.55 -8.13
N MET A 41 -2.23 -1.40 -8.66
CA MET A 41 -1.71 -2.11 -9.82
C MET A 41 -0.38 -2.75 -9.44
N LEU A 42 -0.30 -4.06 -9.62
CA LEU A 42 0.95 -4.79 -9.38
C LEU A 42 1.78 -4.82 -10.65
N TRP A 43 3.00 -4.28 -10.56
CA TRP A 43 3.95 -4.20 -11.64
C TRP A 43 5.21 -4.98 -11.33
N TRP A 44 5.74 -5.66 -12.34
CA TRP A 44 7.12 -6.12 -12.36
C TRP A 44 7.98 -5.09 -13.09
N VAL A 45 9.03 -4.61 -12.46
CA VAL A 45 9.94 -3.63 -13.03
C VAL A 45 11.37 -4.17 -13.03
N ALA A 46 12.13 -3.86 -14.08
CA ALA A 46 13.51 -4.30 -14.20
C ALA A 46 14.41 -3.18 -14.74
N PRO A 47 15.73 -3.29 -14.53
CA PRO A 47 16.70 -2.34 -15.09
C PRO A 47 16.51 -2.15 -16.59
N GLY A 48 16.83 -0.96 -17.09
CA GLY A 48 16.62 -0.62 -18.52
C GLY A 48 15.20 -0.14 -18.83
N GLY A 49 14.35 0.06 -17.82
CA GLY A 49 13.00 0.63 -18.00
C GLY A 49 11.93 -0.38 -18.41
N TYR A 50 12.21 -1.67 -18.29
CA TYR A 50 11.19 -2.68 -18.50
C TYR A 50 10.13 -2.61 -17.41
N VAL A 51 8.87 -2.53 -17.81
CA VAL A 51 7.72 -2.53 -16.89
C VAL A 51 6.62 -3.45 -17.43
N GLY A 52 6.11 -4.32 -16.57
CA GLY A 52 5.04 -5.25 -16.92
C GLY A 52 3.92 -5.22 -15.90
N LEU A 53 2.70 -4.88 -16.32
CA LEU A 53 1.51 -4.97 -15.48
C LEU A 53 1.09 -6.42 -15.31
N VAL A 54 0.94 -6.84 -14.05
CA VAL A 54 0.48 -8.19 -13.70
C VAL A 54 -1.01 -8.21 -13.41
N GLY A 55 -1.52 -7.19 -12.73
CA GLY A 55 -2.94 -7.11 -12.40
C GLY A 55 -3.28 -5.83 -11.66
N ALA A 56 -4.57 -5.61 -11.47
CA ALA A 56 -5.10 -4.47 -10.74
C ALA A 56 -6.24 -4.89 -9.81
N SER A 57 -6.46 -4.10 -8.76
CA SER A 57 -7.49 -4.34 -7.75
C SER A 57 -8.05 -3.00 -7.26
N PRO A 58 -9.34 -2.90 -6.94
CA PRO A 58 -9.88 -1.70 -6.32
C PRO A 58 -9.26 -1.47 -4.93
N VAL A 59 -9.13 -0.20 -4.56
CA VAL A 59 -8.66 0.22 -3.23
C VAL A 59 -9.56 1.33 -2.67
N SER A 60 -9.34 1.69 -1.40
CA SER A 60 -9.82 2.96 -0.85
C SER A 60 -8.66 3.72 -0.25
N THR A 61 -8.49 4.95 -0.70
CA THR A 61 -7.50 5.89 -0.20
C THR A 61 -8.15 6.98 0.68
N GLY A 62 -7.35 7.90 1.18
CA GLY A 62 -7.79 8.95 2.09
C GLY A 62 -8.92 9.81 1.52
N GLN A 63 -9.96 10.03 2.33
CA GLN A 63 -11.09 10.88 2.02
C GLN A 63 -10.92 12.26 2.68
N PRO A 64 -10.47 13.28 1.97
CA PRO A 64 -10.39 14.63 2.53
C PRO A 64 -11.80 15.18 2.86
N GLY A 65 -11.85 16.20 3.71
CA GLY A 65 -13.10 16.85 4.12
C GLY A 65 -13.64 16.42 5.48
N ARG A 66 -12.98 15.49 6.18
CA ARG A 66 -13.33 15.05 7.54
C ARG A 66 -12.16 15.25 8.50
N PHE A 67 -12.43 15.53 9.74
CA PHE A 67 -11.42 15.66 10.79
C PHE A 67 -10.57 14.38 10.90
N GLU A 68 -9.26 14.53 11.01
CA GLU A 68 -8.26 13.44 11.00
C GLU A 68 -8.24 12.55 9.74
N HIS A 69 -8.84 12.98 8.66
CA HIS A 69 -8.73 12.30 7.38
C HIS A 69 -7.68 12.97 6.50
N PHE A 70 -6.55 12.33 6.31
CA PHE A 70 -5.51 12.75 5.38
C PHE A 70 -5.88 12.43 3.94
N GLU A 71 -5.36 13.21 3.02
CA GLU A 71 -5.22 12.76 1.66
C GLU A 71 -4.03 11.81 1.59
N THR A 72 -4.19 10.61 1.02
CA THR A 72 -3.08 9.67 0.87
C THR A 72 -1.94 10.34 0.12
N PRO A 73 -0.70 10.37 0.67
CA PRO A 73 0.40 11.08 0.03
C PRO A 73 0.83 10.42 -1.27
N THR A 74 1.38 11.21 -2.17
CA THR A 74 2.04 10.73 -3.39
C THR A 74 3.55 10.63 -3.17
N GLY A 75 4.19 9.69 -3.86
CA GLY A 75 5.63 9.47 -3.77
C GLY A 75 5.99 8.01 -4.01
N VAL A 76 7.27 7.70 -3.83
CA VAL A 76 7.79 6.34 -3.82
C VAL A 76 8.18 5.99 -2.39
N PHE A 77 7.61 4.92 -1.87
CA PHE A 77 7.78 4.50 -0.47
C PHE A 77 8.39 3.11 -0.44
N ALA A 78 9.53 2.98 0.25
CA ALA A 78 10.17 1.68 0.44
C ALA A 78 9.43 0.87 1.52
N HIS A 79 9.29 -0.42 1.28
CA HIS A 79 8.77 -1.37 2.27
C HIS A 79 9.94 -2.15 2.86
N SER A 80 10.19 -2.00 4.15
CA SER A 80 11.35 -2.61 4.81
C SER A 80 11.11 -2.91 6.29
N PRO A 81 11.91 -3.81 6.91
CA PRO A 81 11.84 -4.10 8.34
C PRO A 81 12.15 -2.93 9.27
N ALA A 82 12.63 -1.79 8.75
CA ALA A 82 12.78 -0.56 9.53
C ALA A 82 11.43 -0.06 10.09
N ASN A 83 10.35 -0.38 9.40
CA ASN A 83 8.96 -0.19 9.85
C ASN A 83 8.29 -1.56 9.88
N PRO A 84 8.36 -2.28 11.02
CA PRO A 84 7.92 -3.65 11.07
C PRO A 84 6.43 -3.80 10.77
N ASP A 85 6.12 -4.70 9.85
CA ASP A 85 4.76 -5.15 9.63
C ASP A 85 4.23 -5.93 10.84
N TYR A 86 2.92 -6.03 10.92
CA TYR A 86 2.26 -6.84 11.93
C TYR A 86 1.01 -7.54 11.38
N ARG A 87 0.44 -8.43 12.19
CA ARG A 87 -0.78 -9.16 11.86
C ARG A 87 -1.99 -8.50 12.50
N ALA A 88 -3.06 -8.32 11.74
CA ALA A 88 -4.32 -7.81 12.26
C ALA A 88 -4.88 -8.71 13.37
N GLU A 89 -5.35 -8.13 14.46
CA GLU A 89 -5.99 -8.87 15.55
C GLU A 89 -7.40 -9.36 15.20
N GLY A 90 -8.04 -8.72 14.22
CA GLY A 90 -9.39 -9.03 13.79
C GLY A 90 -10.47 -8.53 14.76
N THR A 91 -10.10 -7.68 15.72
CA THR A 91 -11.03 -7.08 16.68
C THR A 91 -11.94 -6.06 16.01
N ARG A 92 -13.15 -5.91 16.53
CA ARG A 92 -14.12 -4.91 16.08
C ARG A 92 -14.02 -3.67 16.96
N ASN A 93 -14.05 -2.50 16.34
CA ASN A 93 -14.15 -1.22 17.05
C ASN A 93 -15.57 -0.98 17.58
N ALA A 94 -15.80 0.17 18.23
CA ALA A 94 -17.11 0.54 18.77
C ALA A 94 -18.24 0.58 17.72
N ASN A 95 -17.91 0.74 16.45
CA ASN A 95 -18.86 0.71 15.34
C ASN A 95 -19.06 -0.69 14.73
N GLY A 96 -18.48 -1.73 15.34
CA GLY A 96 -18.55 -3.10 14.87
C GLY A 96 -17.71 -3.39 13.62
N ILE A 97 -16.70 -2.57 13.33
CA ILE A 97 -15.86 -2.63 12.12
C ILE A 97 -14.47 -3.18 12.47
N ARG A 98 -13.98 -4.13 11.68
CA ARG A 98 -12.59 -4.62 11.71
C ARG A 98 -11.71 -3.73 10.83
N GLY A 99 -11.10 -2.71 11.42
CA GLY A 99 -10.34 -1.69 10.67
C GLY A 99 -9.23 -2.24 9.77
N TYR A 100 -8.56 -3.31 10.21
CA TYR A 100 -7.47 -4.00 9.48
C TYR A 100 -7.89 -5.35 8.89
N GLY A 101 -9.19 -5.61 8.81
CA GLY A 101 -9.72 -6.88 8.29
C GLY A 101 -9.78 -7.99 9.33
N VAL A 102 -9.87 -9.22 8.87
CA VAL A 102 -9.94 -10.39 9.74
C VAL A 102 -8.59 -10.71 10.38
N LYS A 103 -8.63 -11.49 11.47
CA LYS A 103 -7.42 -11.88 12.21
C LYS A 103 -6.40 -12.56 11.28
N GLY A 104 -5.14 -12.14 11.44
CA GLY A 104 -3.99 -12.75 10.76
C GLY A 104 -3.65 -12.12 9.41
N LEU A 105 -4.49 -11.26 8.83
CA LEU A 105 -4.13 -10.49 7.65
C LEU A 105 -2.97 -9.54 7.96
N ARG A 106 -2.08 -9.34 6.98
CA ARG A 106 -0.87 -8.55 7.17
C ARG A 106 -1.17 -7.06 7.01
N VAL A 107 -0.60 -6.25 7.88
CA VAL A 107 -0.54 -4.81 7.74
C VAL A 107 0.86 -4.46 7.25
N PHE A 108 0.97 -4.05 6.00
CA PHE A 108 2.22 -3.60 5.39
C PHE A 108 2.48 -2.16 5.83
N ASP A 109 3.56 -1.93 6.55
CA ASP A 109 3.87 -0.64 7.17
C ASP A 109 5.00 0.08 6.44
N PHE A 110 4.71 1.29 5.96
CA PHE A 110 5.66 2.15 5.25
C PHE A 110 6.22 3.28 6.14
N GLY A 111 5.87 3.26 7.44
CA GLY A 111 6.38 4.21 8.41
C GLY A 111 5.66 5.56 8.42
N TRP A 112 6.31 6.52 9.06
CA TRP A 112 5.81 7.88 9.16
C TRP A 112 6.18 8.68 7.91
N VAL A 113 5.18 9.30 7.31
CA VAL A 113 5.32 10.10 6.10
C VAL A 113 4.60 11.43 6.29
N THR A 114 5.04 12.46 5.56
CA THR A 114 4.33 13.74 5.52
C THR A 114 3.19 13.64 4.52
N ALA A 115 1.97 13.92 4.97
CA ALA A 115 0.78 13.85 4.14
C ALA A 115 -0.05 15.15 4.20
N PRO A 116 -0.75 15.52 3.12
CA PRO A 116 -1.69 16.64 3.13
C PRO A 116 -2.83 16.38 4.11
N ARG A 117 -3.14 17.38 4.94
CA ARG A 117 -4.34 17.33 5.77
C ARG A 117 -5.57 17.47 4.88
N GLY A 118 -6.53 16.59 5.08
CA GLY A 118 -7.82 16.68 4.41
C GLY A 118 -8.86 17.53 5.17
N TRP A 119 -8.45 18.27 6.23
CA TRP A 119 -9.34 19.06 7.08
C TRP A 119 -8.70 20.34 7.57
N GLY A 120 -9.55 21.30 7.97
CA GLY A 120 -9.12 22.58 8.53
C GLY A 120 -8.34 23.43 7.52
N THR A 121 -7.38 24.20 8.02
CA THR A 121 -6.49 25.00 7.17
C THR A 121 -5.57 24.09 6.36
N PRO A 122 -5.39 24.33 5.04
CA PRO A 122 -4.48 23.56 4.21
C PRO A 122 -3.07 23.47 4.81
N GLY A 123 -2.45 22.31 4.69
CA GLY A 123 -1.11 22.05 5.23
C GLY A 123 -0.82 20.56 5.26
N THR A 124 0.32 20.22 5.83
CA THR A 124 0.76 18.83 5.96
C THR A 124 1.00 18.46 7.41
N GLN A 125 0.88 17.17 7.71
CA GLN A 125 1.24 16.60 9.01
C GLN A 125 1.79 15.18 8.84
N PRO A 126 2.55 14.67 9.82
CA PRO A 126 2.95 13.27 9.84
C PRO A 126 1.73 12.34 9.95
N MET A 127 1.72 11.30 9.14
CA MET A 127 0.81 10.15 9.28
C MET A 127 1.55 8.85 9.07
N ARG A 128 1.09 7.78 9.68
CA ARG A 128 1.63 6.45 9.40
C ARG A 128 0.99 5.88 8.16
N LEU A 129 1.78 5.64 7.11
CA LEU A 129 1.28 5.08 5.85
C LEU A 129 1.29 3.56 5.93
N GLN A 130 0.14 2.97 5.70
CA GLN A 130 -0.03 1.53 5.72
C GLN A 130 -0.89 1.07 4.53
N VAL A 131 -0.59 -0.14 4.04
CA VAL A 131 -1.45 -0.90 3.12
C VAL A 131 -2.00 -2.09 3.89
N HIS A 132 -3.31 -2.23 3.96
CA HIS A 132 -3.94 -3.26 4.77
C HIS A 132 -5.33 -3.64 4.23
N ALA A 133 -5.81 -4.82 4.60
CA ALA A 133 -7.19 -5.21 4.35
C ALA A 133 -8.17 -4.38 5.22
N THR A 134 -9.44 -4.56 5.00
CA THR A 134 -10.48 -3.85 5.73
C THR A 134 -11.61 -4.81 6.14
N ASP A 135 -12.67 -4.29 6.76
CA ASP A 135 -13.81 -5.10 7.17
C ASP A 135 -14.48 -5.75 5.95
N PRO A 136 -14.56 -7.10 5.90
CA PRO A 136 -15.06 -7.79 4.71
C PRO A 136 -16.55 -7.57 4.48
N ASP A 137 -17.31 -7.33 5.54
CA ASP A 137 -18.77 -7.25 5.47
C ASP A 137 -19.27 -5.83 5.12
N ARG A 138 -18.53 -4.81 5.57
CA ARG A 138 -19.00 -3.41 5.54
C ARG A 138 -18.17 -2.48 4.66
N LEU A 139 -16.86 -2.69 4.59
CA LEU A 139 -15.95 -1.76 3.92
C LEU A 139 -15.33 -2.33 2.65
N GLU A 140 -15.06 -3.63 2.59
CA GLU A 140 -14.52 -4.25 1.38
C GLU A 140 -15.46 -4.12 0.16
N PRO A 141 -16.80 -4.25 0.29
CA PRO A 141 -17.72 -3.99 -0.81
C PRO A 141 -17.73 -2.54 -1.34
N ARG A 142 -17.11 -1.62 -0.59
CA ARG A 142 -17.04 -0.18 -0.92
C ARG A 142 -15.68 0.25 -1.47
N LEU A 143 -14.76 -0.70 -1.69
CA LEU A 143 -13.49 -0.41 -2.36
C LEU A 143 -13.75 0.14 -3.77
N GLY A 144 -12.88 1.04 -4.22
CA GLY A 144 -13.10 1.85 -5.42
C GLY A 144 -13.55 3.28 -5.12
N GLN A 145 -13.69 3.63 -3.83
CA GLN A 145 -14.07 4.96 -3.36
C GLN A 145 -13.08 5.47 -2.33
N ARG A 146 -12.91 6.78 -2.23
CA ARG A 146 -12.13 7.40 -1.15
C ARG A 146 -12.89 7.27 0.17
N GLU A 147 -12.37 6.51 1.12
CA GLU A 147 -13.04 6.27 2.41
C GLU A 147 -12.10 6.10 3.60
N SER A 148 -10.80 6.05 3.39
CA SER A 148 -9.86 5.85 4.49
C SER A 148 -9.49 7.16 5.19
N LYS A 149 -8.78 7.04 6.30
CA LYS A 149 -8.16 8.18 6.99
C LYS A 149 -6.78 8.54 6.42
N GLY A 150 -6.38 7.95 5.29
CA GLY A 150 -5.09 8.18 4.63
C GLY A 150 -4.36 6.90 4.25
N CYS A 151 -4.52 5.81 5.00
CA CYS A 151 -4.00 4.50 4.64
C CYS A 151 -4.67 3.95 3.38
N ILE A 152 -4.04 2.99 2.74
CA ILE A 152 -4.54 2.32 1.54
C ILE A 152 -5.23 1.02 1.96
N ARG A 153 -6.54 0.96 1.79
CA ARG A 153 -7.33 -0.24 2.03
C ARG A 153 -7.39 -1.08 0.77
N ILE A 154 -7.07 -2.37 0.89
CA ILE A 154 -7.08 -3.35 -0.20
C ILE A 154 -8.04 -4.51 0.12
N PRO A 155 -8.50 -5.28 -0.88
CA PRO A 155 -9.27 -6.50 -0.62
C PRO A 155 -8.43 -7.53 0.16
N ALA A 156 -9.11 -8.36 0.95
CA ALA A 156 -8.45 -9.46 1.67
C ALA A 156 -7.74 -10.44 0.72
N THR A 157 -8.26 -10.62 -0.48
CA THR A 157 -7.65 -11.47 -1.52
C THR A 157 -6.32 -10.91 -2.00
N LEU A 158 -6.21 -9.61 -2.27
CA LEU A 158 -4.94 -8.97 -2.63
C LEU A 158 -3.97 -9.02 -1.45
N ASN A 159 -4.43 -8.73 -0.23
CA ASN A 159 -3.60 -8.84 0.98
C ASN A 159 -2.97 -10.22 1.11
N THR A 160 -3.78 -11.27 0.96
CA THR A 160 -3.34 -12.66 1.03
C THR A 160 -2.34 -13.00 -0.10
N LEU A 161 -2.57 -12.49 -1.30
CA LEU A 161 -1.64 -12.69 -2.42
C LEU A 161 -0.29 -12.06 -2.13
N LEU A 162 -0.26 -10.78 -1.72
CA LEU A 162 0.98 -10.07 -1.41
C LEU A 162 1.76 -10.75 -0.29
N ASP A 163 1.08 -11.18 0.78
CA ASP A 163 1.67 -11.84 1.94
C ASP A 163 2.15 -13.25 1.62
N ARG A 164 1.32 -14.06 0.96
CA ARG A 164 1.64 -15.47 0.70
C ARG A 164 2.82 -15.66 -0.26
N HIS A 165 2.96 -14.74 -1.20
CA HIS A 165 4.01 -14.80 -2.22
C HIS A 165 5.18 -13.87 -1.93
N GLY A 166 5.22 -13.22 -0.76
CA GLY A 166 6.31 -12.31 -0.39
C GLY A 166 6.54 -11.19 -1.41
N VAL A 167 5.46 -10.71 -2.06
CA VAL A 167 5.56 -9.82 -3.22
C VAL A 167 6.30 -8.52 -2.90
N LEU A 168 6.15 -8.01 -1.68
CA LEU A 168 6.81 -6.78 -1.22
C LEU A 168 7.96 -7.05 -0.25
N ASP A 169 8.47 -8.28 -0.16
CA ASP A 169 9.32 -8.74 0.94
C ASP A 169 10.81 -8.77 0.63
N ALA A 170 11.30 -8.17 -0.44
CA ALA A 170 12.71 -8.23 -0.82
C ALA A 170 13.66 -7.84 0.35
N ASP A 171 13.36 -6.76 1.07
CA ASP A 171 14.15 -6.33 2.22
C ASP A 171 13.94 -7.20 3.45
N TYR A 172 12.74 -7.76 3.63
CA TYR A 172 12.44 -8.73 4.70
C TYR A 172 13.19 -10.04 4.48
N GLU A 173 13.22 -10.55 3.27
CA GLU A 173 13.97 -11.76 2.89
C GLU A 173 15.49 -11.55 3.05
N ALA A 174 16.00 -10.38 2.62
CA ALA A 174 17.38 -10.01 2.83
C ALA A 174 17.75 -9.95 4.33
N ALA A 175 16.88 -9.40 5.16
CA ALA A 175 17.07 -9.36 6.61
C ALA A 175 17.04 -10.76 7.22
N ALA A 176 16.14 -11.63 6.78
CA ALA A 176 16.05 -13.02 7.23
C ALA A 176 17.32 -13.79 6.83
N ALA A 177 17.80 -13.66 5.61
CA ALA A 177 19.06 -14.25 5.14
C ALA A 177 20.27 -13.78 5.95
N ALA A 178 20.22 -12.56 6.50
CA ALA A 178 21.24 -12.01 7.39
C ALA A 178 21.04 -12.41 8.88
N GLY A 179 20.16 -13.36 9.17
CA GLY A 179 19.88 -13.85 10.53
C GLY A 179 19.00 -12.91 11.38
N ARG A 180 18.36 -11.93 10.77
CA ARG A 180 17.45 -10.97 11.43
C ARG A 180 16.02 -11.24 11.02
N ALA A 181 15.53 -12.44 11.25
CA ALA A 181 14.20 -12.89 10.82
C ALA A 181 13.08 -11.99 11.38
N PRO A 182 12.35 -11.24 10.55
CA PRO A 182 11.19 -10.47 11.00
C PRO A 182 10.06 -11.42 11.36
N GLY A 183 9.51 -11.30 12.57
CA GLY A 183 8.48 -12.20 13.09
C GLY A 183 7.14 -12.18 12.35
N VAL A 184 6.99 -11.30 11.34
CA VAL A 184 5.78 -11.21 10.51
C VAL A 184 5.79 -12.25 9.38
N LEU A 185 6.97 -12.68 8.92
CA LEU A 185 7.07 -13.70 7.88
C LEU A 185 6.48 -15.01 8.39
N ARG A 186 5.68 -15.66 7.57
CA ARG A 186 5.17 -17.00 7.89
C ARG A 186 6.32 -17.99 7.69
N PRO A 187 6.51 -18.95 8.62
CA PRO A 187 7.35 -20.08 8.30
C PRO A 187 6.73 -20.83 7.11
N ASP A 188 7.57 -21.27 6.20
CA ASP A 188 7.21 -22.10 5.03
C ASP A 188 6.56 -23.43 5.48
#